data_a2c460609f40404294ac3e1aae35e4b7
#
_entry.id   a2c460609f40404294ac3e1aae35e4b7
#
_cell.length_a   1.000
_cell.length_b   1.000
_cell.length_c   1.000
_cell.angle_alpha   90.00
_cell.angle_beta   90.00
_cell.angle_gamma   90.00
#
_symmetry.space_group_name_H-M   'P 1'
#
loop_
_entity.id
_entity.type
_entity.pdbx_description
1 polymer ?
#
loop_
_entity_poly.entity_id
_entity_poly.type
_entity_poly.pdbx_seq_one_letter_code
_entity_poly.pdbx_strand_id
1 'polypeptide(L)'
;MTETWTVRHSNGTAADPSPRIHASAEVTASVIGQYTDIGPGWTVLESSLGDYSYLAGNDGTLIYTDVGKFCSIASHVCVNPGNHPMQRVTQHHCTYRRRRYGFAASDDEAFFQWRRQSRCRVGHDVWIGAGAKVMAGVTIETGAVVGAGAVVTRDVAPFQVVAGVPARWVRMRFAPDIADRLLRIAWWDWDRAALEQCFEHLSDVEKFLEIYG
;
A
#
# COMPACT_ATOMS: atom_id res chain seq x y z
N MET A 1 5.96 -12.07 -26.66
CA MET A 1 4.77 -12.87 -26.30
C MET A 1 3.93 -12.00 -25.38
N THR A 2 2.82 -11.49 -25.88
CA THR A 2 1.90 -10.63 -25.15
C THR A 2 1.08 -11.53 -24.23
N GLU A 3 1.38 -11.54 -22.93
CA GLU A 3 0.49 -12.14 -21.94
C GLU A 3 -0.76 -11.30 -21.86
N THR A 4 -1.82 -11.80 -22.48
CA THR A 4 -3.16 -11.21 -22.40
C THR A 4 -3.75 -11.54 -21.01
N TRP A 5 -4.03 -10.51 -20.24
CA TRP A 5 -4.88 -10.62 -19.06
C TRP A 5 -6.26 -11.12 -19.49
N THR A 6 -6.54 -12.39 -19.26
CA THR A 6 -7.89 -12.91 -19.51
C THR A 6 -8.75 -12.50 -18.31
N VAL A 7 -9.35 -11.32 -18.39
CA VAL A 7 -10.49 -11.01 -17.51
C VAL A 7 -11.60 -11.99 -17.90
N ARG A 8 -11.81 -13.03 -17.11
CA ARG A 8 -13.01 -13.85 -17.23
C ARG A 8 -14.17 -13.00 -16.71
N HIS A 9 -14.88 -12.33 -17.60
CA HIS A 9 -16.20 -11.82 -17.29
C HIS A 9 -17.08 -13.04 -17.01
N SER A 10 -17.33 -13.33 -15.75
CA SER A 10 -18.34 -14.31 -15.35
C SER A 10 -19.70 -13.73 -15.71
N ASN A 11 -20.41 -14.37 -16.63
CA ASN A 11 -21.79 -14.05 -16.95
C ASN A 11 -22.64 -14.14 -15.67
N GLY A 12 -22.89 -13.01 -14.99
CA GLY A 12 -23.89 -12.88 -13.94
C GLY A 12 -23.67 -13.66 -12.64
N THR A 13 -22.49 -14.25 -12.40
CA THR A 13 -22.13 -14.84 -11.11
C THR A 13 -21.39 -13.81 -10.26
N ALA A 14 -21.60 -13.83 -8.94
CA ALA A 14 -20.87 -12.98 -7.99
C ALA A 14 -19.36 -13.04 -8.28
N ALA A 15 -18.67 -11.88 -8.20
CA ALA A 15 -17.23 -11.84 -8.41
C ALA A 15 -16.53 -12.75 -7.40
N ASP A 16 -15.53 -13.52 -7.85
CA ASP A 16 -14.72 -14.35 -6.97
C ASP A 16 -13.95 -13.46 -5.99
N PRO A 17 -14.15 -13.61 -4.66
CA PRO A 17 -13.47 -12.80 -3.66
C PRO A 17 -12.00 -13.15 -3.48
N SER A 18 -11.51 -14.24 -4.05
CA SER A 18 -10.13 -14.70 -3.87
C SER A 18 -9.14 -13.68 -4.43
N PRO A 19 -8.01 -13.46 -3.75
CA PRO A 19 -6.95 -12.59 -4.27
C PRO A 19 -6.37 -13.14 -5.57
N ARG A 20 -6.11 -12.28 -6.53
CA ARG A 20 -5.43 -12.60 -7.78
C ARG A 20 -3.96 -12.23 -7.66
N ILE A 21 -3.09 -13.21 -7.65
CA ILE A 21 -1.64 -13.03 -7.47
C ILE A 21 -0.95 -13.54 -8.73
N HIS A 22 -0.18 -12.65 -9.39
CA HIS A 22 0.58 -13.05 -10.57
C HIS A 22 1.66 -14.08 -10.21
N ALA A 23 1.91 -15.06 -11.08
CA ALA A 23 2.83 -16.17 -10.84
C ALA A 23 4.30 -15.75 -10.56
N SER A 24 4.71 -14.57 -11.05
CA SER A 24 6.04 -13.99 -10.78
C SER A 24 6.09 -13.09 -9.53
N ALA A 25 4.98 -12.90 -8.81
CA ALA A 25 5.00 -12.15 -7.57
C ALA A 25 5.48 -13.02 -6.40
N GLU A 26 6.28 -12.45 -5.52
CA GLU A 26 6.79 -13.11 -4.32
C GLU A 26 6.04 -12.58 -3.09
N VAL A 27 5.15 -13.38 -2.53
CA VAL A 27 4.38 -13.05 -1.33
C VAL A 27 4.83 -13.95 -0.19
N THR A 28 5.46 -13.36 0.83
CA THR A 28 6.05 -14.11 1.94
C THR A 28 5.58 -13.56 3.29
N ALA A 29 5.10 -14.42 4.18
CA ALA A 29 4.68 -14.10 5.54
C ALA A 29 3.71 -12.89 5.58
N SER A 30 2.78 -12.81 4.62
CA SER A 30 1.91 -11.66 4.41
C SER A 30 0.44 -12.08 4.41
N VAL A 31 -0.45 -11.13 4.75
CA VAL A 31 -1.90 -11.33 4.73
C VAL A 31 -2.49 -10.56 3.55
N ILE A 32 -3.21 -11.25 2.67
CA ILE A 32 -3.80 -10.66 1.47
C ILE A 32 -5.33 -10.75 1.58
N GLY A 33 -5.99 -9.61 1.49
CA GLY A 33 -7.43 -9.47 1.59
C GLY A 33 -8.18 -9.94 0.34
N GLN A 34 -9.50 -9.88 0.43
CA GLN A 34 -10.40 -10.28 -0.66
C GLN A 34 -10.42 -9.25 -1.79
N TYR A 35 -10.76 -9.70 -3.00
CA TYR A 35 -10.87 -8.83 -4.20
C TYR A 35 -9.61 -8.02 -4.50
N THR A 36 -8.44 -8.53 -4.10
CA THR A 36 -7.15 -7.87 -4.33
C THR A 36 -6.47 -8.38 -5.59
N ASP A 37 -5.62 -7.52 -6.18
CA ASP A 37 -4.77 -7.88 -7.31
C ASP A 37 -3.30 -7.59 -6.99
N ILE A 38 -2.42 -8.54 -7.25
CA ILE A 38 -0.96 -8.36 -7.18
C ILE A 38 -0.35 -8.65 -8.54
N GLY A 39 0.15 -7.61 -9.20
CA GLY A 39 0.77 -7.66 -10.52
C GLY A 39 2.10 -8.42 -10.56
N PRO A 40 2.70 -8.57 -11.76
CA PRO A 40 3.95 -9.29 -11.95
C PRO A 40 5.14 -8.62 -11.25
N GLY A 41 6.09 -9.43 -10.78
CA GLY A 41 7.36 -8.97 -10.20
C GLY A 41 7.27 -8.27 -8.84
N TRP A 42 6.09 -8.20 -8.24
CA TRP A 42 5.95 -7.61 -6.90
C TRP A 42 6.56 -8.50 -5.82
N THR A 43 7.23 -7.88 -4.86
CA THR A 43 7.68 -8.51 -3.62
C THR A 43 6.88 -7.96 -2.44
N VAL A 44 6.14 -8.82 -1.77
CA VAL A 44 5.34 -8.49 -0.57
C VAL A 44 5.86 -9.32 0.59
N LEU A 45 6.53 -8.67 1.54
CA LEU A 45 7.22 -9.35 2.64
C LEU A 45 6.73 -8.86 4.00
N GLU A 46 6.29 -9.78 4.86
CA GLU A 46 5.82 -9.51 6.22
C GLU A 46 4.86 -8.30 6.26
N SER A 47 3.89 -8.26 5.33
CA SER A 47 3.02 -7.12 5.05
C SER A 47 1.56 -7.53 5.01
N SER A 48 0.64 -6.56 5.02
CA SER A 48 -0.78 -6.81 4.79
C SER A 48 -1.32 -5.93 3.66
N LEU A 49 -2.24 -6.48 2.86
CA LEU A 49 -2.97 -5.78 1.81
C LEU A 49 -4.46 -5.97 2.06
N GLY A 50 -5.17 -4.88 2.37
CA GLY A 50 -6.60 -4.90 2.66
C GLY A 50 -7.46 -5.12 1.43
N ASP A 51 -8.73 -5.48 1.65
CA ASP A 51 -9.70 -5.83 0.61
C ASP A 51 -9.79 -4.74 -0.47
N TYR A 52 -10.04 -5.16 -1.71
CA TYR A 52 -10.19 -4.29 -2.88
C TYR A 52 -8.95 -3.47 -3.25
N SER A 53 -7.83 -3.63 -2.54
CA SER A 53 -6.58 -2.96 -2.89
C SER A 53 -5.85 -3.68 -4.01
N TYR A 54 -5.09 -2.95 -4.82
CA TYR A 54 -4.32 -3.58 -5.88
C TYR A 54 -2.92 -2.97 -6.06
N LEU A 55 -2.00 -3.84 -6.46
CA LEU A 55 -0.63 -3.54 -6.81
C LEU A 55 -0.50 -3.67 -8.33
N ALA A 56 -0.59 -2.53 -9.03
CA ALA A 56 -0.68 -2.51 -10.49
C ALA A 56 0.69 -2.59 -11.17
N GLY A 57 0.69 -3.04 -12.41
CA GLY A 57 1.87 -3.05 -13.28
C GLY A 57 2.97 -3.98 -12.76
N ASN A 58 4.21 -3.65 -13.09
CA ASN A 58 5.36 -4.50 -12.83
C ASN A 58 6.24 -3.95 -11.70
N ASP A 59 6.93 -4.87 -11.02
CA ASP A 59 8.09 -4.60 -10.17
C ASP A 59 7.87 -3.52 -9.10
N GLY A 60 7.43 -3.92 -7.95
CA GLY A 60 7.32 -3.07 -6.77
C GLY A 60 7.62 -3.85 -5.50
N THR A 61 7.75 -3.15 -4.40
CA THR A 61 8.02 -3.77 -3.10
C THR A 61 7.16 -3.19 -1.99
N LEU A 62 6.54 -4.08 -1.20
CA LEU A 62 5.95 -3.77 0.10
C LEU A 62 6.67 -4.61 1.15
N ILE A 63 7.45 -3.97 2.01
CA ILE A 63 8.22 -4.65 3.05
C ILE A 63 7.80 -4.07 4.40
N TYR A 64 7.42 -4.92 5.37
CA TYR A 64 6.96 -4.47 6.69
C TYR A 64 5.92 -3.35 6.59
N THR A 65 4.90 -3.53 5.75
CA THR A 65 3.92 -2.49 5.43
C THR A 65 2.50 -3.01 5.62
N ASP A 66 1.67 -2.23 6.30
CA ASP A 66 0.24 -2.51 6.43
C ASP A 66 -0.52 -1.55 5.52
N VAL A 67 -1.23 -2.10 4.54
CA VAL A 67 -2.04 -1.37 3.55
C VAL A 67 -3.51 -1.61 3.82
N GLY A 68 -4.29 -0.55 3.91
CA GLY A 68 -5.74 -0.57 4.09
C GLY A 68 -6.48 -1.05 2.85
N LYS A 69 -7.79 -0.81 2.83
CA LYS A 69 -8.71 -1.23 1.77
C LYS A 69 -8.79 -0.19 0.65
N PHE A 70 -9.15 -0.62 -0.56
CA PHE A 70 -9.39 0.25 -1.73
C PHE A 70 -8.17 1.07 -2.17
N CYS A 71 -6.96 0.63 -1.85
CA CYS A 71 -5.75 1.33 -2.24
C CYS A 71 -5.34 1.00 -3.68
N SER A 72 -4.88 2.02 -4.39
CA SER A 72 -4.35 1.92 -5.75
C SER A 72 -2.85 2.18 -5.73
N ILE A 73 -2.02 1.15 -5.90
CA ILE A 73 -0.57 1.26 -5.85
C ILE A 73 0.00 0.91 -7.21
N ALA A 74 0.64 1.89 -7.85
CA ALA A 74 1.14 1.76 -9.21
C ALA A 74 2.49 1.01 -9.30
N SER A 75 2.94 0.70 -10.52
CA SER A 75 4.20 0.00 -10.79
C SER A 75 5.43 0.72 -10.24
N HIS A 76 6.47 -0.05 -9.93
CA HIS A 76 7.77 0.43 -9.45
C HIS A 76 7.70 1.21 -8.12
N VAL A 77 6.60 1.12 -7.40
CA VAL A 77 6.49 1.69 -6.05
C VAL A 77 7.33 0.85 -5.09
N CYS A 78 8.08 1.55 -4.21
CA CYS A 78 8.86 0.92 -3.17
C CYS A 78 8.43 1.48 -1.81
N VAL A 79 7.79 0.64 -0.99
CA VAL A 79 7.41 1.01 0.37
C VAL A 79 8.33 0.30 1.34
N ASN A 80 8.95 1.08 2.23
CA ASN A 80 9.88 0.62 3.25
C ASN A 80 11.09 -0.15 2.68
N PRO A 81 11.97 0.50 1.91
CA PRO A 81 13.14 -0.16 1.30
C PRO A 81 14.13 -0.76 2.31
N GLY A 82 13.88 -0.52 3.59
CA GLY A 82 14.73 -0.94 4.68
C GLY A 82 15.89 0.01 4.95
N ASN A 83 16.35 0.03 6.20
CA ASN A 83 17.44 0.87 6.65
C ASN A 83 18.71 0.05 6.93
N HIS A 84 19.86 0.68 6.90
CA HIS A 84 21.16 0.15 7.35
C HIS A 84 21.53 0.70 8.73
N PRO A 85 22.35 -0.04 9.53
CA PRO A 85 22.74 0.39 10.88
C PRO A 85 23.87 1.43 10.80
N MET A 86 23.51 2.70 10.56
CA MET A 86 24.48 3.80 10.36
C MET A 86 25.35 4.08 11.58
N GLN A 87 24.93 3.64 12.77
CA GLN A 87 25.67 3.80 14.03
C GLN A 87 26.76 2.75 14.24
N ARG A 88 26.87 1.73 13.36
CA ARG A 88 27.92 0.71 13.44
C ARG A 88 29.17 1.16 12.70
N VAL A 89 30.33 0.58 13.03
CA VAL A 89 31.60 0.82 12.31
C VAL A 89 31.45 0.58 10.81
N THR A 90 30.64 -0.40 10.41
CA THR A 90 30.26 -0.61 9.02
C THR A 90 28.75 -0.80 8.91
N GLN A 91 28.16 -0.18 7.89
CA GLN A 91 26.75 -0.35 7.54
C GLN A 91 26.49 -1.66 6.78
N HIS A 92 27.55 -2.37 6.41
CA HIS A 92 27.44 -3.55 5.58
C HIS A 92 26.61 -4.64 6.28
N HIS A 93 25.86 -5.39 5.51
CA HIS A 93 24.91 -6.37 6.03
C HIS A 93 25.58 -7.59 6.68
N CYS A 94 26.88 -7.77 6.56
CA CYS A 94 27.59 -8.80 7.30
C CYS A 94 27.45 -8.67 8.83
N THR A 95 27.18 -7.46 9.32
CA THR A 95 26.98 -7.18 10.75
C THR A 95 25.64 -7.68 11.30
N TYR A 96 24.67 -7.96 10.42
CA TYR A 96 23.35 -8.48 10.81
C TYR A 96 22.92 -9.75 10.06
N ARG A 97 23.37 -10.00 8.82
CA ARG A 97 23.25 -11.28 8.11
C ARG A 97 24.49 -12.13 8.33
N ARG A 98 24.83 -12.37 9.60
CA ARG A 98 26.10 -12.96 10.04
C ARG A 98 26.28 -14.39 9.58
N ARG A 99 25.19 -15.17 9.54
CA ARG A 99 25.20 -16.55 9.03
C ARG A 99 25.65 -16.64 7.59
N ARG A 100 25.17 -15.71 6.74
CA ARG A 100 25.52 -15.69 5.31
C ARG A 100 27.02 -15.60 5.05
N TYR A 101 27.76 -14.98 5.97
CA TYR A 101 29.21 -14.79 5.88
C TYR A 101 30.01 -15.72 6.79
N GLY A 102 29.35 -16.64 7.50
CA GLY A 102 30.01 -17.53 8.43
C GLY A 102 30.60 -16.85 9.67
N PHE A 103 30.22 -15.59 9.96
CA PHE A 103 30.75 -14.86 11.12
C PHE A 103 30.03 -15.24 12.45
N ALA A 104 28.86 -15.85 12.38
CA ALA A 104 28.14 -16.36 13.56
C ALA A 104 27.16 -17.46 13.16
N ALA A 105 26.70 -18.23 14.17
CA ALA A 105 25.70 -19.27 13.98
C ALA A 105 24.29 -18.74 13.71
N SER A 106 24.00 -17.49 14.12
CA SER A 106 22.71 -16.81 13.93
C SER A 106 22.88 -15.41 13.37
N ASP A 107 21.85 -14.94 12.68
CA ASP A 107 21.71 -13.55 12.28
C ASP A 107 21.38 -12.64 13.46
N ASP A 108 21.48 -11.33 13.30
CA ASP A 108 21.16 -10.35 14.33
C ASP A 108 19.66 -10.08 14.35
N GLU A 109 18.94 -10.85 15.16
CA GLU A 109 17.48 -10.73 15.27
C GLU A 109 17.04 -9.36 15.83
N ALA A 110 17.79 -8.76 16.73
CA ALA A 110 17.48 -7.44 17.26
C ALA A 110 17.48 -6.37 16.17
N PHE A 111 18.38 -6.47 15.18
CA PHE A 111 18.40 -5.58 14.02
C PHE A 111 17.16 -5.79 13.12
N PHE A 112 16.75 -7.04 12.89
CA PHE A 112 15.55 -7.30 12.09
C PHE A 112 14.29 -6.86 12.81
N GLN A 113 14.22 -7.01 14.13
CA GLN A 113 13.11 -6.47 14.93
C GLN A 113 13.04 -4.95 14.87
N TRP A 114 14.17 -4.26 14.94
CA TRP A 114 14.22 -2.81 14.76
C TRP A 114 13.66 -2.39 13.38
N ARG A 115 13.96 -3.13 12.30
CA ARG A 115 13.36 -2.89 10.98
C ARG A 115 11.86 -3.10 10.98
N ARG A 116 11.37 -4.18 11.62
CA ARG A 116 9.94 -4.47 11.74
C ARG A 116 9.19 -3.41 12.54
N GLN A 117 9.81 -2.82 13.54
CA GLN A 117 9.24 -1.71 14.33
C GLN A 117 9.05 -0.44 13.50
N SER A 118 9.86 -0.25 12.45
CA SER A 118 9.74 0.85 11.49
C SER A 118 8.78 0.51 10.34
N ARG A 119 7.65 -0.12 10.66
CA ARG A 119 6.61 -0.45 9.64
C ARG A 119 6.05 0.82 9.02
N CYS A 120 5.74 0.74 7.75
CA CYS A 120 4.90 1.74 7.10
C CYS A 120 3.42 1.38 7.28
N ARG A 121 2.58 2.41 7.36
CA ARG A 121 1.12 2.26 7.36
C ARG A 121 0.54 3.06 6.21
N VAL A 122 -0.36 2.44 5.48
CA VAL A 122 -1.12 3.07 4.40
C VAL A 122 -2.59 2.88 4.73
N GLY A 123 -3.32 3.98 4.90
CA GLY A 123 -4.74 3.99 5.23
C GLY A 123 -5.59 3.43 4.09
N HIS A 124 -6.86 3.75 4.07
CA HIS A 124 -7.81 3.32 3.06
C HIS A 124 -7.89 4.32 1.89
N ASP A 125 -8.32 3.88 0.71
CA ASP A 125 -8.52 4.74 -0.46
C ASP A 125 -7.28 5.61 -0.80
N VAL A 126 -6.09 5.07 -0.60
CA VAL A 126 -4.82 5.76 -0.90
C VAL A 126 -4.39 5.46 -2.33
N TRP A 127 -3.97 6.50 -3.06
CA TRP A 127 -3.34 6.34 -4.35
C TRP A 127 -1.85 6.66 -4.27
N ILE A 128 -0.99 5.67 -4.64
CA ILE A 128 0.46 5.85 -4.73
C ILE A 128 0.87 5.73 -6.21
N GLY A 129 1.34 6.85 -6.77
CA GLY A 129 1.74 6.97 -8.17
C GLY A 129 3.02 6.20 -8.51
N ALA A 130 3.18 5.87 -9.78
CA ALA A 130 4.28 5.04 -10.29
C ALA A 130 5.66 5.54 -9.87
N GLY A 131 6.54 4.63 -9.47
CA GLY A 131 7.91 4.93 -9.08
C GLY A 131 8.08 5.67 -7.75
N ALA A 132 7.01 5.93 -7.02
CA ALA A 132 7.11 6.58 -5.71
C ALA A 132 7.85 5.69 -4.70
N LYS A 133 8.54 6.34 -3.75
CA LYS A 133 9.25 5.68 -2.65
C LYS A 133 8.71 6.20 -1.32
N VAL A 134 8.34 5.30 -0.43
CA VAL A 134 7.88 5.63 0.92
C VAL A 134 8.91 5.10 1.92
N MET A 135 9.51 6.02 2.67
CA MET A 135 10.59 5.66 3.59
C MET A 135 10.05 4.93 4.82
N ALA A 136 10.93 4.15 5.46
CA ALA A 136 10.60 3.34 6.63
C ALA A 136 9.94 4.18 7.76
N GLY A 137 8.89 3.64 8.37
CA GLY A 137 8.17 4.24 9.49
C GLY A 137 7.15 5.32 9.11
N VAL A 138 7.01 5.64 7.81
CA VAL A 138 6.04 6.64 7.34
C VAL A 138 4.62 6.09 7.39
N THR A 139 3.69 6.93 7.83
CA THR A 139 2.24 6.71 7.73
C THR A 139 1.66 7.57 6.60
N ILE A 140 0.91 6.96 5.70
CA ILE A 140 0.10 7.64 4.68
C ILE A 140 -1.35 7.41 5.07
N GLU A 141 -2.03 8.49 5.49
CA GLU A 141 -3.38 8.40 6.01
C GLU A 141 -4.43 8.23 4.90
N THR A 142 -5.63 7.85 5.32
CA THR A 142 -6.77 7.55 4.44
C THR A 142 -7.05 8.63 3.42
N GLY A 143 -7.31 8.23 2.20
CA GLY A 143 -7.66 9.12 1.09
C GLY A 143 -6.51 9.95 0.53
N ALA A 144 -5.27 9.79 1.04
CA ALA A 144 -4.11 10.53 0.56
C ALA A 144 -3.69 10.11 -0.85
N VAL A 145 -3.00 11.02 -1.54
CA VAL A 145 -2.42 10.79 -2.86
C VAL A 145 -0.95 11.11 -2.85
N VAL A 146 -0.15 10.17 -3.31
CA VAL A 146 1.29 10.32 -3.54
C VAL A 146 1.57 10.39 -5.04
N GLY A 147 2.09 11.52 -5.50
CA GLY A 147 2.43 11.72 -6.91
C GLY A 147 3.50 10.76 -7.42
N ALA A 148 3.49 10.50 -8.73
CA ALA A 148 4.48 9.62 -9.36
C ALA A 148 5.91 10.11 -9.12
N GLY A 149 6.84 9.18 -8.86
CA GLY A 149 8.24 9.47 -8.58
C GLY A 149 8.53 10.20 -7.26
N ALA A 150 7.52 10.45 -6.43
CA ALA A 150 7.71 11.13 -5.15
C ALA A 150 8.53 10.29 -4.16
N VAL A 151 9.33 10.97 -3.31
CA VAL A 151 10.03 10.35 -2.18
C VAL A 151 9.43 10.85 -0.87
N VAL A 152 8.58 10.02 -0.27
CA VAL A 152 7.84 10.36 0.96
C VAL A 152 8.72 10.07 2.17
N THR A 153 9.11 11.11 2.88
CA THR A 153 10.02 11.05 4.04
C THR A 153 9.36 11.44 5.36
N ARG A 154 8.07 11.79 5.33
CA ARG A 154 7.27 12.19 6.50
C ARG A 154 5.84 11.71 6.29
N ASP A 155 5.10 11.63 7.37
CA ASP A 155 3.69 11.26 7.35
C ASP A 155 2.87 12.19 6.45
N VAL A 156 1.85 11.60 5.83
CA VAL A 156 0.92 12.28 4.93
C VAL A 156 -0.46 12.23 5.57
N ALA A 157 -1.05 13.40 5.82
CA ALA A 157 -2.36 13.49 6.48
C ALA A 157 -3.51 13.03 5.57
N PRO A 158 -4.69 12.76 6.14
CA PRO A 158 -5.86 12.31 5.37
C PRO A 158 -6.18 13.26 4.21
N PHE A 159 -6.49 12.68 3.05
CA PHE A 159 -6.85 13.41 1.83
C PHE A 159 -5.81 14.42 1.32
N GLN A 160 -4.59 14.42 1.85
CA GLN A 160 -3.50 15.21 1.29
C GLN A 160 -3.02 14.66 -0.05
N VAL A 161 -2.67 15.57 -0.95
CA VAL A 161 -1.91 15.29 -2.16
C VAL A 161 -0.48 15.78 -1.96
N VAL A 162 0.49 14.87 -2.06
CA VAL A 162 1.92 15.17 -1.95
C VAL A 162 2.68 14.73 -3.20
N ALA A 163 3.73 15.46 -3.58
CA ALA A 163 4.56 15.12 -4.72
C ALA A 163 5.99 15.66 -4.57
N GLY A 164 6.92 15.18 -5.41
CA GLY A 164 8.30 15.67 -5.48
C GLY A 164 9.30 14.89 -4.64
N VAL A 165 10.58 15.33 -4.66
CA VAL A 165 11.74 14.72 -3.98
C VAL A 165 12.49 15.80 -3.20
N PRO A 166 12.39 15.79 -1.85
CA PRO A 166 11.45 15.02 -1.04
C PRO A 166 10.00 15.49 -1.26
N ALA A 167 9.03 14.60 -1.02
CA ALA A 167 7.61 14.91 -1.21
C ALA A 167 7.18 16.10 -0.33
N ARG A 168 6.38 16.98 -0.92
CA ARG A 168 5.80 18.18 -0.28
C ARG A 168 4.32 18.23 -0.54
N TRP A 169 3.62 18.90 0.34
CA TRP A 169 2.20 19.20 0.18
C TRP A 169 1.95 19.96 -1.13
N VAL A 170 0.93 19.55 -1.85
CA VAL A 170 0.46 20.19 -3.09
C VAL A 170 -0.91 20.82 -2.87
N ARG A 171 -1.88 20.03 -2.40
CA ARG A 171 -3.25 20.45 -2.12
C ARG A 171 -3.99 19.40 -1.28
N MET A 172 -5.16 19.70 -0.85
CA MET A 172 -6.13 18.72 -0.35
C MET A 172 -6.96 18.17 -1.52
N ARG A 173 -7.48 16.93 -1.39
CA ARG A 173 -8.48 16.37 -2.33
C ARG A 173 -9.81 17.09 -2.18
N PHE A 174 -10.22 17.35 -0.96
CA PHE A 174 -11.51 17.91 -0.57
C PHE A 174 -11.34 19.07 0.39
N ALA A 175 -12.41 19.90 0.55
CA ALA A 175 -12.52 20.85 1.63
C ALA A 175 -12.56 20.11 2.98
N PRO A 176 -12.13 20.74 4.10
CA PRO A 176 -12.02 20.07 5.39
C PRO A 176 -13.32 19.42 5.89
N ASP A 177 -14.45 20.08 5.69
CA ASP A 177 -15.77 19.58 6.09
C ASP A 177 -16.17 18.32 5.33
N ILE A 178 -15.87 18.24 4.03
CA ILE A 178 -16.09 17.04 3.21
C ILE A 178 -15.17 15.91 3.68
N ALA A 179 -13.88 16.20 3.90
CA ALA A 179 -12.91 15.23 4.37
C ALA A 179 -13.33 14.62 5.72
N ASP A 180 -13.74 15.46 6.67
CA ASP A 180 -14.19 15.02 7.99
C ASP A 180 -15.47 14.15 7.92
N ARG A 181 -16.42 14.50 7.04
CA ARG A 181 -17.62 13.69 6.82
C ARG A 181 -17.28 12.31 6.23
N LEU A 182 -16.43 12.26 5.22
CA LEU A 182 -15.99 11.01 4.61
C LEU A 182 -15.27 10.10 5.62
N LEU A 183 -14.42 10.67 6.50
CA LEU A 183 -13.76 9.92 7.57
C LEU A 183 -14.77 9.34 8.58
N ARG A 184 -15.82 10.09 8.92
CA ARG A 184 -16.88 9.59 9.83
C ARG A 184 -17.72 8.49 9.21
N ILE A 185 -18.07 8.61 7.92
CA ILE A 185 -18.83 7.59 7.18
C ILE A 185 -18.05 6.30 7.07
N ALA A 186 -16.74 6.38 6.86
CA ALA A 186 -15.84 5.24 6.72
C ALA A 186 -16.36 4.17 5.76
N TRP A 187 -16.82 4.58 4.57
CA TRP A 187 -17.47 3.73 3.57
C TRP A 187 -16.64 2.49 3.17
N TRP A 188 -15.33 2.55 3.30
CA TRP A 188 -14.42 1.43 3.05
C TRP A 188 -14.58 0.26 4.03
N ASP A 189 -15.28 0.48 5.15
CA ASP A 189 -15.60 -0.57 6.13
C ASP A 189 -16.98 -1.18 5.93
N TRP A 190 -17.73 -0.71 4.95
CA TRP A 190 -19.03 -1.26 4.61
C TRP A 190 -18.90 -2.67 4.03
N ASP A 191 -19.91 -3.50 4.29
CA ASP A 191 -19.97 -4.82 3.71
C ASP A 191 -20.29 -4.77 2.20
N ARG A 192 -20.16 -5.90 1.54
CA ARG A 192 -20.37 -6.01 0.09
C ARG A 192 -21.77 -5.57 -0.33
N ALA A 193 -22.79 -5.89 0.44
CA ALA A 193 -24.18 -5.54 0.10
C ALA A 193 -24.41 -4.02 0.17
N ALA A 194 -23.87 -3.35 1.19
CA ALA A 194 -23.92 -1.90 1.30
C ALA A 194 -23.13 -1.21 0.17
N LEU A 195 -21.96 -1.74 -0.17
CA LEU A 195 -21.14 -1.22 -1.29
C LEU A 195 -21.87 -1.35 -2.64
N GLU A 196 -22.57 -2.46 -2.89
CA GLU A 196 -23.36 -2.65 -4.11
C GLU A 196 -24.55 -1.68 -4.19
N GLN A 197 -25.20 -1.40 -3.05
CA GLN A 197 -26.30 -0.43 -2.99
C GLN A 197 -25.85 1.00 -3.22
N CYS A 198 -24.66 1.38 -2.74
CA CYS A 198 -24.15 2.74 -2.86
C CYS A 198 -23.27 2.96 -4.10
N PHE A 199 -22.99 1.94 -4.90
CA PHE A 199 -21.96 1.96 -5.93
C PHE A 199 -22.06 3.15 -6.88
N GLU A 200 -23.25 3.43 -7.40
CA GLU A 200 -23.50 4.57 -8.29
C GLU A 200 -23.23 5.92 -7.62
N HIS A 201 -23.37 6.00 -6.29
CA HIS A 201 -23.15 7.23 -5.53
C HIS A 201 -21.65 7.50 -5.26
N LEU A 202 -20.79 6.49 -5.32
CA LEU A 202 -19.34 6.65 -5.10
C LEU A 202 -18.65 7.54 -6.15
N SER A 203 -19.30 7.79 -7.27
CA SER A 203 -18.78 8.65 -8.35
C SER A 203 -19.00 10.14 -8.12
N ASP A 204 -19.87 10.53 -7.17
CA ASP A 204 -20.25 11.92 -6.90
C ASP A 204 -20.24 12.18 -5.39
N VAL A 205 -19.27 12.96 -4.93
CA VAL A 205 -19.05 13.20 -3.50
C VAL A 205 -20.18 14.01 -2.86
N GLU A 206 -20.77 14.97 -3.59
CA GLU A 206 -21.87 15.81 -3.06
C GLU A 206 -23.11 14.95 -2.85
N LYS A 207 -23.50 14.20 -3.86
CA LYS A 207 -24.61 13.26 -3.79
C LYS A 207 -24.38 12.17 -2.74
N PHE A 208 -23.16 11.64 -2.65
CA PHE A 208 -22.81 10.64 -1.64
C PHE A 208 -23.00 11.20 -0.22
N LEU A 209 -22.52 12.40 0.03
CA LEU A 209 -22.66 13.06 1.33
C LEU A 209 -24.11 13.51 1.64
N GLU A 210 -24.93 13.82 0.64
CA GLU A 210 -26.35 14.12 0.83
C GLU A 210 -27.11 12.88 1.36
N ILE A 211 -26.73 11.69 0.88
CA ILE A 211 -27.43 10.44 1.22
C ILE A 211 -26.92 9.81 2.51
N TYR A 212 -25.59 9.81 2.72
CA TYR A 212 -24.92 9.03 3.76
C TYR A 212 -24.19 9.88 4.82
N GLY A 213 -24.09 11.18 4.67
CA GLY A 213 -23.29 12.07 5.50
C GLY A 213 -23.98 12.73 6.69
#